data_2c6efc732fe927a83132d2c9a2d8f6fb
#
_entry.id   2c6efc732fe927a83132d2c9a2d8f6fb
#
_cell.length_a   1.000
_cell.length_b   1.000
_cell.length_c   1.000
_cell.angle_alpha   90.00
_cell.angle_beta   90.00
_cell.angle_gamma   90.00
#
_symmetry.space_group_name_H-M   'P 1'
#
loop_
_entity.id
_entity.type
_entity.pdbx_description
1 polymer ?
#
loop_
_entity_poly.entity_id
_entity_poly.type
_entity_poly.pdbx_seq_one_letter_code
_entity_poly.pdbx_strand_id
1 'polypeptide(L)'
;MTVSGAPRPLSVLLAPGGVPGAYRACIRMPLPRRVLPLEESPLGPCTLVEYPGISHLVLEDRPPAEDHISLASALLARLRAESGCFGLLYLEGAAMRPLVHVRDTGTLVWESSCASGTCAAAAALALRQNSPLTLELFQPGGSLTAKAYVKNGVLTALSLDGPVTFPRSGVLAL
;
A
#
# COMPACT_ATOMS: atom_id res chain seq x y z
N MET A 1 -4.80 17.03 2.70
CA MET A 1 -5.15 16.26 1.49
C MET A 1 -6.29 15.31 1.83
N THR A 2 -7.34 15.26 1.03
CA THR A 2 -8.46 14.31 1.20
C THR A 2 -8.24 13.13 0.26
N VAL A 3 -8.39 11.91 0.77
CA VAL A 3 -8.28 10.67 0.00
C VAL A 3 -9.46 9.76 0.31
N SER A 4 -9.90 8.96 -0.67
CA SER A 4 -10.95 7.96 -0.47
C SER A 4 -10.52 6.93 0.60
N GLY A 5 -11.45 6.50 1.44
CA GLY A 5 -11.17 5.56 2.53
C GLY A 5 -10.54 6.16 3.78
N ALA A 6 -10.08 7.41 3.77
CA ALA A 6 -9.63 8.09 4.98
C ALA A 6 -10.79 8.88 5.61
N PRO A 7 -11.07 8.70 6.92
CA PRO A 7 -12.19 9.36 7.59
C PRO A 7 -11.97 10.88 7.80
N ARG A 8 -10.73 11.34 7.63
CA ARG A 8 -10.32 12.74 7.81
C ARG A 8 -9.24 13.09 6.78
N PRO A 9 -9.07 14.39 6.44
CA PRO A 9 -7.94 14.83 5.63
C PRO A 9 -6.60 14.39 6.23
N LEU A 10 -5.69 13.95 5.38
CA LEU A 10 -4.34 13.57 5.79
C LEU A 10 -3.43 14.79 5.83
N SER A 11 -2.59 14.86 6.86
CA SER A 11 -1.52 15.85 6.94
C SER A 11 -0.38 15.45 6.02
N VAL A 12 0.07 16.41 5.21
CA VAL A 12 1.19 16.25 4.28
C VAL A 12 2.22 17.33 4.57
N LEU A 13 3.46 16.92 4.80
CA LEU A 13 4.61 17.81 4.86
C LEU A 13 5.28 17.79 3.49
N LEU A 14 5.51 18.98 2.92
CA LEU A 14 6.21 19.14 1.66
C LEU A 14 7.54 19.84 1.91
N ALA A 15 8.61 19.27 1.39
CA ALA A 15 9.93 19.89 1.32
C ALA A 15 10.30 20.12 -0.15
N PRO A 16 10.96 21.24 -0.50
CA PRO A 16 11.45 21.47 -1.85
C PRO A 16 12.37 20.34 -2.32
N GLY A 17 12.21 19.92 -3.58
CA GLY A 17 13.13 19.01 -4.26
C GLY A 17 14.32 19.75 -4.88
N GLY A 18 15.17 18.99 -5.57
CA GLY A 18 16.40 19.56 -6.20
C GLY A 18 16.15 20.39 -7.45
N VAL A 19 14.93 20.40 -8.00
CA VAL A 19 14.56 21.16 -9.20
C VAL A 19 13.21 21.86 -9.01
N PRO A 20 12.95 22.98 -9.72
CA PRO A 20 11.68 23.68 -9.66
C PRO A 20 10.48 22.74 -9.95
N GLY A 21 9.43 22.83 -9.12
CA GLY A 21 8.23 22.01 -9.25
C GLY A 21 8.35 20.58 -8.68
N ALA A 22 9.54 20.17 -8.23
CA ALA A 22 9.74 18.92 -7.52
C ALA A 22 9.73 19.12 -6.01
N TYR A 23 9.13 18.17 -5.30
CA TYR A 23 9.02 18.17 -3.84
C TYR A 23 9.22 16.74 -3.31
N ARG A 24 9.57 16.65 -2.04
CA ARG A 24 9.40 15.42 -1.25
C ARG A 24 8.19 15.61 -0.34
N ALA A 25 7.30 14.65 -0.37
CA ALA A 25 6.13 14.63 0.49
C ALA A 25 6.29 13.57 1.57
N CYS A 26 5.99 13.94 2.82
CA CYS A 26 5.83 13.00 3.91
C CYS A 26 4.36 13.03 4.37
N ILE A 27 3.70 11.88 4.32
CA ILE A 27 2.28 11.73 4.63
C ILE A 27 2.14 10.83 5.85
N ARG A 28 1.40 11.29 6.87
CA ARG A 28 0.99 10.41 7.95
C ARG A 28 -0.18 9.56 7.47
N MET A 29 0.06 8.26 7.34
CA MET A 29 -0.92 7.31 6.81
C MET A 29 -1.85 6.77 7.90
N PRO A 30 -3.10 6.42 7.57
CA PRO A 30 -3.99 5.71 8.47
C PRO A 30 -3.37 4.36 8.87
N LEU A 31 -3.67 3.92 10.09
CA LEU A 31 -3.33 2.56 10.49
C LEU A 31 -4.31 1.57 9.87
N PRO A 32 -3.86 0.36 9.51
CA PRO A 32 -4.74 -0.70 9.07
C PRO A 32 -5.68 -1.12 10.22
N ARG A 33 -6.89 -1.56 9.86
CA ARG A 33 -7.86 -2.13 10.82
C ARG A 33 -7.44 -3.51 11.29
N ARG A 34 -6.78 -4.27 10.41
CA ARG A 34 -6.32 -5.63 10.68
C ARG A 34 -5.04 -5.91 9.90
N VAL A 35 -4.12 -6.61 10.54
CA VAL A 35 -2.96 -7.25 9.91
C VAL A 35 -2.99 -8.71 10.34
N LEU A 36 -3.13 -9.63 9.39
CA LEU A 36 -3.31 -11.05 9.66
C LEU A 36 -2.34 -11.87 8.82
N PRO A 37 -1.31 -12.47 9.42
CA PRO A 37 -0.49 -13.47 8.76
C PRO A 37 -1.32 -14.73 8.42
N LEU A 38 -1.11 -15.28 7.24
CA LEU A 38 -1.77 -16.46 6.72
C LEU A 38 -0.66 -17.43 6.27
N GLU A 39 -0.35 -18.40 7.10
CA GLU A 39 0.67 -19.42 6.81
C GLU A 39 0.20 -20.38 5.71
N GLU A 40 -1.10 -20.68 5.70
CA GLU A 40 -1.73 -21.54 4.70
C GLU A 40 -2.83 -20.78 3.95
N SER A 41 -2.61 -20.56 2.66
CA SER A 41 -3.61 -19.95 1.78
C SER A 41 -3.50 -20.52 0.36
N PRO A 42 -4.52 -20.38 -0.48
CA PRO A 42 -4.44 -20.76 -1.90
C PRO A 42 -3.32 -20.02 -2.66
N LEU A 43 -2.87 -18.89 -2.10
CA LEU A 43 -1.76 -18.10 -2.64
C LEU A 43 -0.41 -18.44 -1.99
N GLY A 44 -0.35 -19.46 -1.10
CA GLY A 44 0.80 -19.72 -0.23
C GLY A 44 0.84 -18.76 0.97
N PRO A 45 1.93 -18.75 1.75
CA PRO A 45 2.10 -17.82 2.86
C PRO A 45 1.97 -16.37 2.39
N CYS A 46 1.14 -15.59 3.08
CA CYS A 46 0.94 -14.18 2.77
C CYS A 46 0.44 -13.42 4.01
N THR A 47 0.39 -12.10 3.95
CA THR A 47 -0.19 -11.28 5.02
C THR A 47 -1.34 -10.44 4.48
N LEU A 48 -2.52 -10.57 5.08
CA LEU A 48 -3.65 -9.67 4.83
C LEU A 48 -3.46 -8.39 5.64
N VAL A 49 -3.57 -7.25 4.97
CA VAL A 49 -3.57 -5.91 5.58
C VAL A 49 -4.81 -5.16 5.12
N GLU A 50 -5.71 -4.85 6.05
CA GLU A 50 -6.98 -4.19 5.74
C GLU A 50 -6.97 -2.72 6.16
N TYR A 51 -7.26 -1.87 5.19
CA TYR A 51 -7.59 -0.46 5.40
C TYR A 51 -9.08 -0.19 5.12
N PRO A 52 -9.64 0.93 5.59
CA PRO A 52 -10.92 1.40 5.07
C PRO A 52 -10.85 1.60 3.56
N GLY A 53 -11.68 0.86 2.81
CA GLY A 53 -11.80 0.98 1.35
C GLY A 53 -10.88 0.09 0.52
N ILE A 54 -9.80 -0.47 1.08
CA ILE A 54 -8.92 -1.40 0.35
C ILE A 54 -8.29 -2.44 1.26
N SER A 55 -8.21 -3.69 0.79
CA SER A 55 -7.45 -4.76 1.41
C SER A 55 -6.24 -5.13 0.57
N HIS A 56 -5.11 -5.39 1.19
CA HIS A 56 -3.91 -5.84 0.52
C HIS A 56 -3.50 -7.24 0.98
N LEU A 57 -3.08 -8.09 0.05
CA LEU A 57 -2.38 -9.34 0.31
C LEU A 57 -0.91 -9.14 -0.05
N VAL A 58 -0.05 -9.18 0.95
CA VAL A 58 1.41 -9.09 0.79
C VAL A 58 1.94 -10.48 0.50
N LEU A 59 2.53 -10.66 -0.68
CA LEU A 59 3.04 -11.91 -1.22
C LEU A 59 4.56 -11.78 -1.41
N GLU A 60 5.33 -12.50 -0.61
CA GLU A 60 6.79 -12.47 -0.69
C GLU A 60 7.29 -13.61 -1.57
N ASP A 61 8.33 -13.34 -2.38
CA ASP A 61 9.05 -14.31 -3.21
C ASP A 61 8.13 -15.14 -4.13
N ARG A 62 7.04 -14.52 -4.60
CA ARG A 62 6.07 -15.15 -5.50
C ARG A 62 6.02 -14.41 -6.84
N PRO A 63 6.08 -15.14 -7.97
CA PRO A 63 5.93 -14.54 -9.29
C PRO A 63 4.59 -13.80 -9.44
N PRO A 64 4.59 -12.57 -9.97
CA PRO A 64 3.37 -11.84 -10.26
C PRO A 64 2.52 -12.55 -11.33
N ALA A 65 1.20 -12.71 -11.05
CA ALA A 65 0.28 -13.36 -11.97
C ALA A 65 -1.15 -12.84 -11.79
N GLU A 66 -1.87 -12.67 -12.91
CA GLU A 66 -3.26 -12.17 -12.90
C GLU A 66 -4.28 -13.22 -12.48
N ASP A 67 -4.01 -14.50 -12.70
CA ASP A 67 -4.86 -15.62 -12.28
C ASP A 67 -4.98 -15.74 -10.76
N HIS A 68 -4.05 -15.16 -10.00
CA HIS A 68 -4.14 -15.07 -8.55
C HIS A 68 -5.34 -14.23 -8.06
N ILE A 69 -5.94 -13.39 -8.91
CA ILE A 69 -7.09 -12.53 -8.54
C ILE A 69 -8.30 -13.34 -8.10
N SER A 70 -8.61 -14.44 -8.78
CA SER A 70 -9.73 -15.31 -8.43
C SER A 70 -9.52 -15.98 -7.07
N LEU A 71 -8.30 -16.47 -6.81
CA LEU A 71 -7.91 -17.08 -5.53
C LEU A 71 -7.95 -16.05 -4.40
N ALA A 72 -7.43 -14.84 -4.65
CA ALA A 72 -7.47 -13.75 -3.70
C ALA A 72 -8.91 -13.33 -3.36
N SER A 73 -9.76 -13.19 -4.37
CA SER A 73 -11.17 -12.82 -4.17
C SER A 73 -11.91 -13.84 -3.29
N ALA A 74 -11.73 -15.13 -3.57
CA ALA A 74 -12.31 -16.21 -2.75
C ALA A 74 -11.76 -16.23 -1.32
N LEU A 75 -10.45 -16.01 -1.16
CA LEU A 75 -9.79 -15.93 0.16
C LEU A 75 -10.34 -14.75 0.98
N LEU A 76 -10.40 -13.55 0.39
CA LEU A 76 -10.89 -12.34 1.05
C LEU A 76 -12.36 -12.47 1.45
N ALA A 77 -13.21 -13.08 0.61
CA ALA A 77 -14.61 -13.37 0.94
C ALA A 77 -14.71 -14.31 2.15
N ARG A 78 -13.91 -15.38 2.18
CA ARG A 78 -13.87 -16.32 3.32
C ARG A 78 -13.40 -15.66 4.61
N LEU A 79 -12.45 -14.70 4.51
CA LEU A 79 -11.94 -13.94 5.66
C LEU A 79 -12.83 -12.77 6.06
N ARG A 80 -13.95 -12.56 5.35
CA ARG A 80 -14.84 -11.39 5.51
C ARG A 80 -14.08 -10.06 5.44
N ALA A 81 -13.06 -10.01 4.58
CA ALA A 81 -12.31 -8.80 4.27
C ALA A 81 -13.10 -7.99 3.22
N GLU A 82 -14.13 -7.30 3.70
CA GLU A 82 -15.06 -6.54 2.86
C GLU A 82 -14.45 -5.20 2.46
N SER A 83 -13.91 -5.15 1.26
CA SER A 83 -13.58 -3.90 0.58
C SER A 83 -13.96 -3.98 -0.89
N GLY A 84 -14.46 -2.88 -1.45
CA GLY A 84 -14.75 -2.77 -2.90
C GLY A 84 -13.49 -2.86 -3.77
N CYS A 85 -12.32 -2.82 -3.14
CA CYS A 85 -11.03 -2.82 -3.80
C CYS A 85 -10.04 -3.71 -3.04
N PHE A 86 -9.20 -4.46 -3.75
CA PHE A 86 -8.07 -5.16 -3.13
C PHE A 86 -6.84 -5.18 -4.03
N GLY A 87 -5.67 -5.26 -3.41
CA GLY A 87 -4.38 -5.34 -4.10
C GLY A 87 -3.60 -6.59 -3.74
N LEU A 88 -2.96 -7.20 -4.73
CA LEU A 88 -1.90 -8.18 -4.58
C LEU A 88 -0.57 -7.46 -4.67
N LEU A 89 0.22 -7.55 -3.62
CA LEU A 89 1.53 -6.88 -3.53
C LEU A 89 2.60 -7.93 -3.61
N TYR A 90 3.20 -8.07 -4.79
CA TYR A 90 4.29 -9.02 -5.02
C TYR A 90 5.59 -8.37 -4.63
N LEU A 91 6.24 -8.90 -3.59
CA LEU A 91 7.53 -8.45 -3.09
C LEU A 91 8.64 -9.42 -3.50
N GLU A 92 9.71 -8.89 -4.05
CA GLU A 92 10.97 -9.60 -4.32
C GLU A 92 12.12 -8.70 -3.85
N GLY A 93 12.69 -9.03 -2.68
CA GLY A 93 13.65 -8.17 -2.02
C GLY A 93 13.08 -6.77 -1.76
N ALA A 94 13.70 -5.74 -2.33
CA ALA A 94 13.22 -4.35 -2.25
C ALA A 94 12.30 -3.94 -3.42
N ALA A 95 11.96 -4.85 -4.33
CA ALA A 95 11.04 -4.56 -5.43
C ALA A 95 9.61 -4.91 -5.06
N MET A 96 8.64 -4.10 -5.52
CA MET A 96 7.21 -4.37 -5.39
C MET A 96 6.49 -4.19 -6.72
N ARG A 97 5.65 -5.16 -7.09
CA ARG A 97 4.71 -5.05 -8.21
C ARG A 97 3.28 -5.15 -7.71
N PRO A 98 2.54 -4.04 -7.63
CA PRO A 98 1.16 -4.03 -7.16
C PRO A 98 0.19 -4.32 -8.30
N LEU A 99 -0.73 -5.27 -8.09
CA LEU A 99 -1.86 -5.56 -8.94
C LEU A 99 -3.15 -5.24 -8.18
N VAL A 100 -3.91 -4.26 -8.64
CA VAL A 100 -5.11 -3.78 -7.94
C VAL A 100 -6.37 -4.12 -8.73
N HIS A 101 -7.34 -4.68 -8.02
CA HIS A 101 -8.67 -5.01 -8.53
C HIS A 101 -9.74 -4.18 -7.83
N VAL A 102 -10.55 -3.46 -8.62
CA VAL A 102 -11.72 -2.70 -8.15
C VAL A 102 -12.97 -3.46 -8.56
N ARG A 103 -13.71 -4.00 -7.58
CA ARG A 103 -14.85 -4.90 -7.83
C ARG A 103 -15.99 -4.21 -8.54
N ASP A 104 -16.35 -2.99 -8.13
CA ASP A 104 -17.52 -2.26 -8.64
C ASP A 104 -17.40 -1.93 -10.14
N THR A 105 -16.18 -1.72 -10.63
CA THR A 105 -15.90 -1.41 -12.03
C THR A 105 -15.37 -2.61 -12.81
N GLY A 106 -15.04 -3.71 -12.13
CA GLY A 106 -14.35 -4.86 -12.74
C GLY A 106 -12.94 -4.53 -13.24
N THR A 107 -12.35 -3.44 -12.78
CA THR A 107 -11.03 -2.96 -13.26
C THR A 107 -9.90 -3.75 -12.60
N LEU A 108 -8.95 -4.18 -13.41
CA LEU A 108 -7.71 -4.83 -12.98
C LEU A 108 -6.53 -4.07 -13.55
N VAL A 109 -5.64 -3.57 -12.68
CA VAL A 109 -4.53 -2.70 -13.09
C VAL A 109 -3.24 -3.10 -12.39
N TRP A 110 -2.17 -3.30 -13.16
CA TRP A 110 -0.80 -3.25 -12.67
C TRP A 110 -0.43 -1.80 -12.41
N GLU A 111 -0.39 -1.41 -11.13
CA GLU A 111 -0.07 -0.02 -10.78
C GLU A 111 1.43 0.28 -10.95
N SER A 112 1.71 1.48 -11.43
CA SER A 112 3.09 1.98 -11.48
C SER A 112 3.64 2.29 -10.09
N SER A 113 2.76 2.67 -9.14
CA SER A 113 3.13 2.96 -7.76
C SER A 113 1.89 2.87 -6.85
N CYS A 114 2.02 2.20 -5.71
CA CYS A 114 0.94 2.00 -4.75
C CYS A 114 1.34 2.49 -3.35
N ALA A 115 0.79 3.62 -2.94
CA ALA A 115 1.07 4.25 -1.65
C ALA A 115 0.57 3.39 -0.47
N SER A 116 -0.71 2.96 -0.52
CA SER A 116 -1.30 2.10 0.52
C SER A 116 -0.64 0.73 0.56
N GLY A 117 -0.25 0.19 -0.60
CA GLY A 117 0.48 -1.07 -0.71
C GLY A 117 1.87 -1.00 -0.07
N THR A 118 2.64 0.07 -0.32
CA THR A 118 3.94 0.27 0.33
C THR A 118 3.81 0.31 1.85
N CYS A 119 2.78 0.99 2.35
CA CYS A 119 2.48 1.05 3.77
C CYS A 119 2.01 -0.30 4.34
N ALA A 120 1.23 -1.07 3.57
CA ALA A 120 0.79 -2.40 3.96
C ALA A 120 1.97 -3.36 4.11
N ALA A 121 2.90 -3.36 3.15
CA ALA A 121 4.12 -4.14 3.24
C ALA A 121 4.96 -3.77 4.47
N ALA A 122 5.19 -2.47 4.69
CA ALA A 122 5.94 -2.00 5.86
C ALA A 122 5.26 -2.41 7.19
N ALA A 123 3.94 -2.30 7.28
CA ALA A 123 3.18 -2.69 8.47
C ALA A 123 3.28 -4.20 8.74
N ALA A 124 3.10 -5.04 7.69
CA ALA A 124 3.21 -6.49 7.80
C ALA A 124 4.60 -6.92 8.28
N LEU A 125 5.66 -6.42 7.63
CA LEU A 125 7.03 -6.76 7.97
C LEU A 125 7.46 -6.25 9.36
N ALA A 126 7.08 -5.02 9.71
CA ALA A 126 7.41 -4.44 11.02
C ALA A 126 6.73 -5.20 12.18
N LEU A 127 5.47 -5.60 12.02
CA LEU A 127 4.75 -6.41 13.02
C LEU A 127 5.35 -7.80 13.16
N ARG A 128 5.72 -8.45 12.04
CA ARG A 128 6.40 -9.75 12.05
C ARG A 128 7.74 -9.70 12.81
N GLN A 129 8.50 -8.62 12.63
CA GLN A 129 9.77 -8.40 13.32
C GLN A 129 9.60 -7.87 14.75
N ASN A 130 8.40 -7.44 15.12
CA ASN A 130 8.09 -6.74 16.36
C ASN A 130 9.05 -5.55 16.65
N SER A 131 9.37 -4.79 15.60
CA SER A 131 10.29 -3.65 15.68
C SER A 131 9.93 -2.57 14.66
N PRO A 132 10.30 -1.31 14.90
CA PRO A 132 10.17 -0.26 13.89
C PRO A 132 10.92 -0.61 12.61
N LEU A 133 10.34 -0.26 11.47
CA LEU A 133 10.91 -0.53 10.15
C LEU A 133 10.81 0.70 9.25
N THR A 134 11.90 1.01 8.57
CA THR A 134 11.90 1.89 7.39
C THR A 134 12.14 1.03 6.16
N LEU A 135 11.16 1.02 5.26
CA LEU A 135 11.14 0.18 4.08
C LEU A 135 11.03 1.05 2.82
N GLU A 136 12.05 1.03 2.00
CA GLU A 136 12.00 1.58 0.64
C GLU A 136 11.66 0.46 -0.34
N LEU A 137 10.63 0.67 -1.17
CA LEU A 137 10.20 -0.26 -2.21
C LEU A 137 10.29 0.40 -3.58
N PHE A 138 11.01 -0.26 -4.46
CA PHE A 138 11.11 0.10 -5.88
C PHE A 138 9.91 -0.47 -6.63
N GLN A 139 9.21 0.36 -7.37
CA GLN A 139 8.03 0.04 -8.15
C GLN A 139 8.21 0.53 -9.58
N PRO A 140 7.41 0.12 -10.57
CA PRO A 140 7.60 0.55 -11.96
C PRO A 140 7.66 2.07 -12.17
N GLY A 141 6.97 2.85 -11.34
CA GLY A 141 6.93 4.31 -11.41
C GLY A 141 7.94 5.04 -10.50
N GLY A 142 8.81 4.31 -9.80
CA GLY A 142 9.81 4.89 -8.89
C GLY A 142 9.78 4.26 -7.50
N SER A 143 10.46 4.87 -6.53
CA SER A 143 10.49 4.35 -5.17
C SER A 143 9.60 5.13 -4.21
N LEU A 144 9.03 4.43 -3.25
CA LEU A 144 8.35 4.98 -2.08
C LEU A 144 8.96 4.41 -0.81
N THR A 145 9.07 5.23 0.23
CA THR A 145 9.59 4.82 1.53
C THR A 145 8.48 4.88 2.56
N ALA A 146 8.14 3.75 3.19
CA ALA A 146 7.23 3.71 4.33
C ALA A 146 8.02 3.54 5.63
N LYS A 147 7.53 4.20 6.70
CA LYS A 147 8.05 4.02 8.06
C LYS A 147 6.91 3.51 8.94
N ALA A 148 7.09 2.32 9.48
CA ALA A 148 6.17 1.67 10.40
C ALA A 148 6.78 1.66 11.81
N TYR A 149 6.03 2.14 12.78
CA TYR A 149 6.46 2.19 14.19
C TYR A 149 5.68 1.16 14.99
N VAL A 150 6.39 0.14 15.46
CA VAL A 150 5.84 -0.93 16.30
C VAL A 150 6.39 -0.81 17.72
N LYS A 151 5.51 -0.93 18.69
CA LYS A 151 5.86 -0.97 20.12
C LYS A 151 5.04 -2.05 20.79
N ASN A 152 5.73 -3.00 21.44
CA ASN A 152 5.09 -4.13 22.15
C ASN A 152 4.09 -4.90 21.27
N GLY A 153 4.46 -5.23 20.02
CA GLY A 153 3.60 -5.95 19.09
C GLY A 153 2.46 -5.14 18.47
N VAL A 154 2.39 -3.83 18.74
CA VAL A 154 1.32 -2.96 18.24
C VAL A 154 1.89 -1.92 17.28
N LEU A 155 1.29 -1.81 16.10
CA LEU A 155 1.59 -0.75 15.14
C LEU A 155 1.00 0.57 15.65
N THR A 156 1.86 1.54 15.95
CA THR A 156 1.47 2.81 16.60
C THR A 156 1.45 4.00 15.65
N ALA A 157 2.25 3.97 14.60
CA ALA A 157 2.29 5.01 13.57
C ALA A 157 2.76 4.44 12.24
N LEU A 158 2.34 5.11 11.16
CA LEU A 158 2.69 4.77 9.79
C LEU A 158 2.84 6.06 8.99
N SER A 159 3.91 6.21 8.25
CA SER A 159 4.13 7.33 7.33
C SER A 159 4.66 6.86 5.99
N LEU A 160 4.41 7.65 4.96
CA LEU A 160 4.88 7.44 3.61
C LEU A 160 5.66 8.65 3.15
N ASP A 161 6.85 8.43 2.62
CA ASP A 161 7.69 9.44 1.97
C ASP A 161 7.84 9.10 0.49
N GLY A 162 7.73 10.11 -0.37
CA GLY A 162 7.92 9.95 -1.80
C GLY A 162 8.11 11.25 -2.55
N PRO A 163 8.58 11.18 -3.80
CA PRO A 163 8.70 12.35 -4.67
C PRO A 163 7.32 12.78 -5.16
N VAL A 164 7.11 14.09 -5.30
CA VAL A 164 5.93 14.70 -5.90
C VAL A 164 6.37 15.76 -6.88
N THR A 165 5.81 15.76 -8.08
CA THR A 165 6.07 16.76 -9.09
C THR A 165 4.80 17.47 -9.49
N PHE A 166 4.83 18.81 -9.57
CA PHE A 166 3.77 19.62 -10.14
C PHE A 166 4.14 20.00 -11.58
N PRO A 167 3.72 19.22 -12.60
CA PRO A 167 4.14 19.40 -13.97
C PRO A 167 3.55 20.65 -14.62
N ARG A 168 2.38 21.11 -14.14
CA ARG A 168 1.67 22.29 -14.66
C ARG A 168 0.81 22.93 -13.59
N SER A 169 0.67 24.26 -13.65
CA SER A 169 -0.38 25.01 -13.01
C SER A 169 -1.19 25.76 -14.08
N GLY A 170 -2.50 25.88 -13.92
CA GLY A 170 -3.37 26.58 -14.86
C GLY A 170 -4.80 26.67 -14.35
N VAL A 171 -5.62 27.48 -15.02
CA VAL A 171 -7.06 27.59 -14.77
C VAL A 171 -7.78 26.81 -15.85
N LEU A 172 -8.63 25.87 -15.45
CA LEU A 172 -9.58 25.21 -16.36
C LEU A 172 -10.85 26.07 -16.36
N ALA A 173 -11.21 26.58 -17.52
CA ALA A 173 -12.56 27.11 -17.74
C ALA A 173 -13.49 25.90 -17.95
N LEU A 174 -14.51 25.78 -17.10
CA LEU A 174 -15.59 24.80 -17.19
C LEU A 174 -16.72 25.35 -18.08
#